data_fd8a0ce23c78c02a5e83c8c8419228de
#
_entry.id   fd8a0ce23c78c02a5e83c8c8419228de
#
_cell.length_a   1.000
_cell.length_b   1.000
_cell.length_c   1.000
_cell.angle_alpha   90.00
_cell.angle_beta   90.00
_cell.angle_gamma   90.00
#
_symmetry.space_group_name_H-M   'P 1'
#
loop_
_entity.id
_entity.type
_entity.pdbx_description
1 polymer ?
#
loop_
_entity_poly.entity_id
_entity_poly.type
_entity_poly.pdbx_seq_one_letter_code
_entity_poly.pdbx_strand_id
1 'polypeptide(L)'
;PGLDFMLHTINYDVHYALQPAEGLSFATGVNGMYQRSLNKGDEFLIPSYALFDFGAFATSSYKTGDLNISGGLRFDTRHVRSFALEDRFASMSRTFNGVTGSIGATYAINEKMNVRLNLARGFRVPNLSELASNGEHEGTFRYEVGNTELKPEYSWQLDAGWDYTSTYISAQLSLFANYIDNYIFAHKIAGKVVDNVPVYQFVQGNARLLGGEASVDIHPIERLHF
;
A
#
# COMPACT_ATOMS: atom_id res chain seq x y z
N PRO A 1 11.02 27.60 14.62
CA PRO A 1 11.31 26.36 15.31
C PRO A 1 10.19 25.38 15.02
N GLY A 2 10.55 24.16 14.69
CA GLY A 2 9.63 23.11 14.31
C GLY A 2 10.30 22.09 13.38
N LEU A 3 9.52 21.10 12.93
CA LEU A 3 9.96 20.14 11.93
C LEU A 3 10.05 20.81 10.56
N ASP A 4 11.22 20.77 9.93
CA ASP A 4 11.45 21.26 8.57
C ASP A 4 12.27 20.24 7.76
N PHE A 5 11.76 19.83 6.61
CA PHE A 5 12.37 18.81 5.77
C PHE A 5 12.59 19.34 4.35
N MET A 6 13.80 19.15 3.85
CA MET A 6 14.11 19.36 2.44
C MET A 6 14.14 18.01 1.72
N LEU A 7 13.16 17.79 0.83
CA LEU A 7 12.95 16.53 0.14
C LEU A 7 13.29 16.64 -1.35
N HIS A 8 14.19 15.81 -1.82
CA HIS A 8 14.50 15.65 -3.24
C HIS A 8 14.05 14.28 -3.70
N THR A 9 13.22 14.23 -4.74
CA THR A 9 12.69 12.98 -5.29
C THR A 9 12.85 12.94 -6.80
N ILE A 10 13.38 11.83 -7.29
CA ILE A 10 13.48 11.50 -8.72
C ILE A 10 12.75 10.19 -8.92
N ASN A 11 11.73 10.19 -9.77
CA ASN A 11 11.00 8.97 -10.17
C ASN A 11 11.39 8.58 -11.59
N TYR A 12 11.41 7.29 -11.87
CA TYR A 12 11.57 6.75 -13.21
C TYR A 12 10.56 5.64 -13.46
N ASP A 13 10.07 5.56 -14.71
CA ASP A 13 9.15 4.53 -15.19
C ASP A 13 9.46 4.26 -16.66
N VAL A 14 9.63 3.01 -17.01
CA VAL A 14 9.77 2.53 -18.38
C VAL A 14 8.94 1.27 -18.52
N HIS A 15 8.00 1.29 -19.44
CA HIS A 15 7.16 0.12 -19.69
C HIS A 15 6.92 -0.09 -21.17
N TYR A 16 6.62 -1.34 -21.50
CA TYR A 16 6.28 -1.79 -22.83
C TYR A 16 5.00 -2.60 -22.78
N ALA A 17 4.06 -2.25 -23.67
CA ALA A 17 2.79 -2.94 -23.78
C ALA A 17 2.60 -3.43 -25.21
N LEU A 18 2.02 -4.62 -25.36
CA LEU A 18 1.74 -5.23 -26.64
C LEU A 18 0.43 -6.06 -26.60
N GLN A 19 -0.12 -6.26 -27.77
CA GLN A 19 -1.28 -7.14 -28.00
C GLN A 19 -0.86 -8.24 -28.99
N PRO A 20 -0.31 -9.37 -28.50
CA PRO A 20 0.24 -10.42 -29.36
C PRO A 20 -0.83 -11.21 -30.10
N ALA A 21 -2.09 -11.18 -29.62
CA ALA A 21 -3.24 -11.81 -30.25
C ALA A 21 -4.53 -11.08 -29.89
N GLU A 22 -5.62 -11.38 -30.59
CA GLU A 22 -6.95 -10.87 -30.26
C GLU A 22 -7.35 -11.29 -28.84
N GLY A 23 -7.84 -10.34 -28.06
CA GLY A 23 -8.22 -10.54 -26.67
C GLY A 23 -7.05 -10.71 -25.68
N LEU A 24 -5.80 -10.86 -26.15
CA LEU A 24 -4.63 -11.03 -25.30
C LEU A 24 -3.81 -9.74 -25.24
N SER A 25 -3.60 -9.21 -24.04
CA SER A 25 -2.70 -8.09 -23.79
C SER A 25 -1.60 -8.50 -22.83
N PHE A 26 -0.43 -7.88 -22.99
CA PHE A 26 0.73 -8.08 -22.15
C PHE A 26 1.42 -6.74 -21.91
N ALA A 27 1.89 -6.51 -20.68
CA ALA A 27 2.73 -5.37 -20.37
C ALA A 27 3.85 -5.79 -19.41
N THR A 28 5.03 -5.20 -19.60
CA THR A 28 6.16 -5.39 -18.69
C THR A 28 6.90 -4.06 -18.53
N GLY A 29 7.57 -3.88 -17.42
CA GLY A 29 8.29 -2.64 -17.19
C GLY A 29 9.12 -2.67 -15.92
N VAL A 30 9.84 -1.55 -15.75
CA VAL A 30 10.62 -1.24 -14.56
C VAL A 30 10.28 0.19 -14.12
N ASN A 31 10.21 0.39 -12.82
CA ASN A 31 10.04 1.71 -12.25
C ASN A 31 10.73 1.81 -10.88
N GLY A 32 10.81 3.00 -10.38
CA GLY A 32 11.37 3.21 -9.06
C GLY A 32 11.56 4.66 -8.73
N MET A 33 12.29 4.88 -7.65
CA MET A 33 12.46 6.21 -7.07
C MET A 33 13.82 6.29 -6.38
N TYR A 34 14.46 7.44 -6.50
CA TYR A 34 15.49 7.88 -5.58
C TYR A 34 14.94 9.06 -4.78
N GLN A 35 15.09 9.00 -3.47
CA GLN A 35 14.66 10.08 -2.59
C GLN A 35 15.73 10.38 -1.54
N ARG A 36 15.97 11.66 -1.29
CA ARG A 36 16.82 12.15 -0.21
C ARG A 36 16.06 13.17 0.59
N SER A 37 16.03 13.00 1.90
CA SER A 37 15.45 13.93 2.87
C SER A 37 16.53 14.42 3.81
N LEU A 38 16.56 15.74 3.99
CA LEU A 38 17.44 16.43 4.93
C LEU A 38 16.58 17.16 5.95
N ASN A 39 16.87 16.95 7.22
CA ASN A 39 16.34 17.79 8.29
C ASN A 39 16.99 19.16 8.24
N LYS A 40 16.18 20.21 8.28
CA LYS A 40 16.57 21.61 8.28
C LYS A 40 16.05 22.39 9.49
N GLY A 41 15.07 21.85 10.20
CA GLY A 41 14.48 22.44 11.39
C GLY A 41 15.32 22.22 12.64
N ASP A 42 14.87 22.79 13.74
CA ASP A 42 15.49 22.66 15.06
C ASP A 42 14.99 21.41 15.80
N GLU A 43 13.86 20.87 15.37
CA GLU A 43 13.25 19.66 15.93
C GLU A 43 13.43 18.47 14.99
N PHE A 44 13.68 17.30 15.59
CA PHE A 44 13.98 16.08 14.86
C PHE A 44 13.10 14.94 15.36
N LEU A 45 12.12 14.54 14.56
CA LEU A 45 11.34 13.33 14.77
C LEU A 45 12.00 12.12 14.12
N ILE A 46 12.56 12.30 12.93
CA ILE A 46 13.22 11.28 12.13
C ILE A 46 14.59 11.76 11.65
N PRO A 47 15.57 10.87 11.43
CA PRO A 47 16.87 11.25 10.88
C PRO A 47 16.78 11.67 9.41
N SER A 48 17.78 12.40 8.93
CA SER A 48 18.02 12.57 7.49
C SER A 48 18.28 11.22 6.84
N TYR A 49 17.83 11.02 5.58
CA TYR A 49 17.93 9.72 4.92
C TYR A 49 18.07 9.82 3.41
N ALA A 50 18.47 8.72 2.81
CA ALA A 50 18.36 8.46 1.38
C ALA A 50 17.73 7.07 1.17
N LEU A 51 16.92 6.94 0.13
CA LEU A 51 16.37 5.66 -0.27
C LEU A 51 16.41 5.51 -1.79
N PHE A 52 16.49 4.27 -2.23
CA PHE A 52 16.42 3.88 -3.63
C PHE A 52 15.45 2.71 -3.77
N ASP A 53 14.49 2.86 -4.67
CA ASP A 53 13.52 1.84 -5.04
C ASP A 53 13.75 1.38 -6.46
N PHE A 54 13.66 0.09 -6.67
CA PHE A 54 13.58 -0.55 -7.97
C PHE A 54 12.46 -1.58 -7.96
N GLY A 55 11.65 -1.58 -9.00
CA GLY A 55 10.61 -2.57 -9.22
C GLY A 55 10.58 -3.01 -10.68
N ALA A 56 10.31 -4.29 -10.89
CA ALA A 56 10.09 -4.88 -12.21
C ALA A 56 8.77 -5.66 -12.18
N PHE A 57 7.99 -5.57 -13.25
CA PHE A 57 6.68 -6.20 -13.33
C PHE A 57 6.38 -6.78 -14.70
N ALA A 58 5.48 -7.75 -14.72
CA ALA A 58 4.83 -8.27 -15.91
C ALA A 58 3.34 -8.51 -15.61
N THR A 59 2.47 -8.09 -16.51
CA THR A 59 1.02 -8.27 -16.43
C THR A 59 0.49 -8.82 -17.73
N SER A 60 -0.59 -9.58 -17.65
CA SER A 60 -1.31 -10.07 -18.83
C SER A 60 -2.81 -10.07 -18.56
N SER A 61 -3.59 -9.84 -19.59
CA SER A 61 -5.04 -10.09 -19.57
C SER A 61 -5.49 -10.80 -20.83
N TYR A 62 -6.47 -11.68 -20.66
CA TYR A 62 -7.06 -12.44 -21.74
C TYR A 62 -8.59 -12.36 -21.67
N LYS A 63 -9.17 -11.85 -22.74
CA LYS A 63 -10.62 -11.74 -22.90
C LYS A 63 -11.10 -12.73 -23.97
N THR A 64 -12.06 -13.57 -23.62
CA THR A 64 -12.69 -14.53 -24.52
C THR A 64 -14.18 -14.63 -24.22
N GLY A 65 -15.03 -14.25 -25.19
CA GLY A 65 -16.48 -14.16 -24.95
C GLY A 65 -16.80 -13.29 -23.74
N ASP A 66 -17.53 -13.87 -22.80
CA ASP A 66 -18.00 -13.20 -21.58
C ASP A 66 -16.99 -13.26 -20.42
N LEU A 67 -15.85 -13.91 -20.61
CA LEU A 67 -14.81 -14.08 -19.59
C LEU A 67 -13.63 -13.17 -19.87
N ASN A 68 -13.19 -12.45 -18.83
CA ASN A 68 -11.92 -11.74 -18.81
C ASN A 68 -11.10 -12.21 -17.60
N ILE A 69 -9.88 -12.72 -17.87
CA ILE A 69 -8.92 -13.13 -16.84
C ILE A 69 -7.73 -12.18 -16.92
N SER A 70 -7.26 -11.70 -15.79
CA SER A 70 -6.06 -10.86 -15.72
C SER A 70 -5.19 -11.29 -14.55
N GLY A 71 -3.89 -11.05 -14.69
CA GLY A 71 -2.95 -11.32 -13.62
C GLY A 71 -1.62 -10.63 -13.87
N GLY A 72 -0.80 -10.60 -12.83
CA GLY A 72 0.52 -10.01 -12.89
C GLY A 72 1.38 -10.42 -11.72
N LEU A 73 2.68 -10.27 -11.93
CA LEU A 73 3.71 -10.46 -10.93
C LEU A 73 4.62 -9.24 -10.90
N ARG A 74 5.11 -8.91 -9.72
CA ARG A 74 6.03 -7.80 -9.52
C ARG A 74 7.07 -8.17 -8.47
N PHE A 75 8.30 -7.81 -8.73
CA PHE A 75 9.40 -7.80 -7.76
C PHE A 75 9.74 -6.35 -7.40
N ASP A 76 9.93 -6.09 -6.12
CA ASP A 76 10.35 -4.79 -5.60
C ASP A 76 11.55 -4.96 -4.67
N THR A 77 12.48 -4.00 -4.74
CA THR A 77 13.55 -3.84 -3.76
C THR A 77 13.64 -2.38 -3.33
N ARG A 78 13.76 -2.16 -2.03
CA ARG A 78 14.03 -0.84 -1.44
C ARG A 78 15.30 -0.91 -0.61
N HIS A 79 16.24 -0.03 -0.91
CA HIS A 79 17.38 0.24 -0.06
C HIS A 79 17.18 1.59 0.65
N VAL A 80 17.19 1.58 1.98
CA VAL A 80 17.08 2.79 2.80
C VAL A 80 18.30 2.92 3.69
N ARG A 81 18.84 4.15 3.75
CA ARG A 81 19.95 4.51 4.61
C ARG A 81 19.63 5.79 5.36
N SER A 82 19.66 5.74 6.68
CA SER A 82 19.59 6.93 7.54
C SER A 82 20.96 7.33 8.04
N PHE A 83 21.10 8.60 8.37
CA PHE A 83 22.37 9.19 8.80
C PHE A 83 22.35 9.44 10.32
N ALA A 84 23.48 9.18 10.97
CA ALA A 84 23.62 9.48 12.37
C ALA A 84 23.53 11.00 12.64
N LEU A 85 22.96 11.36 13.78
CA LEU A 85 22.95 12.72 14.28
C LEU A 85 23.25 12.68 15.78
N GLU A 86 24.48 13.02 16.16
CA GLU A 86 24.96 13.02 17.53
C GLU A 86 24.52 11.76 18.30
N ASP A 87 24.05 11.91 19.54
CA ASP A 87 23.52 10.84 20.37
C ASP A 87 22.01 10.55 20.12
N ARG A 88 21.39 11.28 19.19
CA ARG A 88 19.93 11.23 18.97
C ARG A 88 19.51 10.13 18.00
N PHE A 89 20.24 9.97 16.90
CA PHE A 89 19.98 8.94 15.89
C PHE A 89 21.25 8.18 15.55
N ALA A 90 21.17 6.85 15.61
CA ALA A 90 22.18 5.98 15.02
C ALA A 90 22.00 5.89 13.50
N SER A 91 23.09 5.66 12.77
CA SER A 91 22.98 5.35 11.34
C SER A 91 22.35 3.96 11.14
N MET A 92 21.51 3.83 10.12
CA MET A 92 20.88 2.57 9.74
C MET A 92 21.05 2.36 8.24
N SER A 93 21.20 1.12 7.81
CA SER A 93 21.18 0.70 6.41
C SER A 93 20.42 -0.61 6.31
N ARG A 94 19.31 -0.62 5.55
CA ARG A 94 18.44 -1.79 5.37
C ARG A 94 18.05 -1.95 3.92
N THR A 95 17.95 -3.19 3.48
CA THR A 95 17.39 -3.55 2.17
C THR A 95 16.20 -4.47 2.37
N PHE A 96 15.10 -4.15 1.68
CA PHE A 96 13.85 -4.91 1.71
C PHE A 96 13.53 -5.39 0.30
N ASN A 97 13.17 -6.66 0.18
CA ASN A 97 12.77 -7.26 -1.08
C ASN A 97 11.38 -7.87 -0.94
N GLY A 98 10.58 -7.78 -1.98
CA GLY A 98 9.24 -8.34 -1.99
C GLY A 98 8.81 -8.81 -3.38
N VAL A 99 7.99 -9.85 -3.38
CA VAL A 99 7.29 -10.34 -4.57
C VAL A 99 5.80 -10.18 -4.32
N THR A 100 5.13 -9.48 -5.23
CA THR A 100 3.68 -9.28 -5.21
C THR A 100 3.06 -9.83 -6.48
N GLY A 101 1.77 -10.04 -6.46
CA GLY A 101 1.06 -10.49 -7.64
C GLY A 101 -0.43 -10.51 -7.42
N SER A 102 -1.16 -10.63 -8.51
CA SER A 102 -2.60 -10.81 -8.47
C SER A 102 -3.07 -11.68 -9.62
N ILE A 103 -4.20 -12.31 -9.42
CA ILE A 103 -4.99 -12.98 -10.45
C ILE A 103 -6.46 -12.65 -10.21
N GLY A 104 -7.15 -12.27 -11.27
CA GLY A 104 -8.56 -11.94 -11.20
C GLY A 104 -9.30 -12.41 -12.44
N ALA A 105 -10.61 -12.59 -12.28
CA ALA A 105 -11.51 -12.92 -13.35
C ALA A 105 -12.81 -12.10 -13.21
N THR A 106 -13.35 -11.68 -14.35
CA THR A 106 -14.68 -11.10 -14.48
C THR A 106 -15.45 -11.92 -15.49
N TYR A 107 -16.66 -12.31 -15.13
CA TYR A 107 -17.55 -13.06 -15.99
C TYR A 107 -18.91 -12.36 -16.14
N ALA A 108 -19.28 -12.05 -17.38
CA ALA A 108 -20.61 -11.54 -17.70
C ALA A 108 -21.59 -12.72 -17.76
N ILE A 109 -22.43 -12.85 -16.73
CA ILE A 109 -23.46 -13.91 -16.66
C ILE A 109 -24.49 -13.68 -17.77
N ASN A 110 -24.83 -12.42 -18.02
CA ASN A 110 -25.67 -11.93 -19.10
C ASN A 110 -25.44 -10.42 -19.29
N GLU A 111 -26.19 -9.78 -20.17
CA GLU A 111 -26.08 -8.34 -20.47
C GLU A 111 -26.30 -7.42 -19.25
N LYS A 112 -26.89 -7.92 -18.17
CA LYS A 112 -27.25 -7.15 -16.97
C LYS A 112 -26.43 -7.51 -15.74
N MET A 113 -25.73 -8.63 -15.76
CA MET A 113 -25.11 -9.19 -14.55
C MET A 113 -23.66 -9.57 -14.80
N ASN A 114 -22.79 -9.10 -13.92
CA ASN A 114 -21.38 -9.46 -13.88
C ASN A 114 -21.00 -9.99 -12.48
N VAL A 115 -20.08 -10.93 -12.46
CA VAL A 115 -19.39 -11.35 -11.25
C VAL A 115 -17.89 -11.17 -11.43
N ARG A 116 -17.20 -10.85 -10.35
CA ARG A 116 -15.74 -10.70 -10.32
C ARG A 116 -15.16 -11.35 -9.10
N LEU A 117 -13.98 -11.92 -9.27
CA LEU A 117 -13.18 -12.50 -8.20
C LEU A 117 -11.73 -12.08 -8.41
N ASN A 118 -11.06 -11.66 -7.35
CA ASN A 118 -9.66 -11.31 -7.39
C ASN A 118 -8.93 -11.82 -6.15
N LEU A 119 -7.74 -12.39 -6.35
CA LEU A 119 -6.80 -12.75 -5.28
C LEU A 119 -5.51 -11.99 -5.51
N ALA A 120 -5.05 -11.26 -4.50
CA ALA A 120 -3.84 -10.46 -4.57
C ALA A 120 -2.94 -10.69 -3.36
N ARG A 121 -1.64 -10.62 -3.59
CA ARG A 121 -0.61 -10.54 -2.56
C ARG A 121 0.03 -9.16 -2.61
N GLY A 122 -0.06 -8.40 -1.51
CA GLY A 122 0.53 -7.09 -1.33
C GLY A 122 1.82 -7.14 -0.51
N PHE A 123 2.61 -6.07 -0.61
CA PHE A 123 3.87 -5.89 0.09
C PHE A 123 4.04 -4.42 0.47
N ARG A 124 4.39 -4.14 1.72
CA ARG A 124 4.70 -2.80 2.19
C ARG A 124 5.99 -2.81 3.01
N VAL A 125 6.93 -1.97 2.61
CA VAL A 125 8.17 -1.73 3.38
C VAL A 125 7.88 -0.78 4.52
N PRO A 126 8.42 -1.02 5.74
CA PRO A 126 8.35 -0.03 6.82
C PRO A 126 8.89 1.32 6.36
N ASN A 127 8.19 2.39 6.70
CA ASN A 127 8.67 3.74 6.40
C ASN A 127 9.75 4.18 7.41
N LEU A 128 10.39 5.31 7.15
CA LEU A 128 11.49 5.75 8.01
C LEU A 128 11.06 6.14 9.41
N SER A 129 9.85 6.69 9.59
CA SER A 129 9.31 6.98 10.92
C SER A 129 9.12 5.70 11.74
N GLU A 130 8.56 4.65 11.12
CA GLU A 130 8.41 3.35 11.76
C GLU A 130 9.75 2.71 12.14
N LEU A 131 10.78 2.90 11.31
CA LEU A 131 12.11 2.32 11.53
C LEU A 131 12.97 3.13 12.52
N ALA A 132 12.89 4.46 12.49
CA ALA A 132 13.95 5.30 13.08
C ALA A 132 13.44 6.57 13.78
N SER A 133 12.15 6.72 14.09
CA SER A 133 11.68 7.86 14.86
C SER A 133 12.28 7.85 16.29
N ASN A 134 12.60 9.02 16.79
CA ASN A 134 13.01 9.22 18.19
C ASN A 134 12.72 10.66 18.58
N GLY A 135 11.46 10.97 18.83
CA GLY A 135 11.05 12.33 19.12
C GLY A 135 9.55 12.50 19.37
N GLU A 136 9.18 13.67 19.78
CA GLU A 136 7.79 14.05 19.95
C GLU A 136 7.12 14.28 18.58
N HIS A 137 5.92 13.78 18.43
CA HIS A 137 5.05 14.05 17.28
C HIS A 137 4.00 15.07 17.72
N GLU A 138 4.25 16.34 17.45
CA GLU A 138 3.47 17.48 17.93
C GLU A 138 1.95 17.35 17.66
N GLY A 139 1.56 16.85 16.49
CA GLY A 139 0.17 16.69 16.13
C GLY A 139 -0.60 15.64 16.91
N THR A 140 0.08 14.74 17.66
CA THR A 140 -0.55 13.62 18.37
C THR A 140 -0.21 13.59 19.87
N PHE A 141 0.59 14.52 20.36
CA PHE A 141 1.05 14.58 21.75
C PHE A 141 1.58 13.24 22.25
N ARG A 142 2.45 12.60 21.48
CA ARG A 142 3.10 11.35 21.83
C ARG A 142 4.57 11.37 21.42
N TYR A 143 5.40 10.70 22.22
CA TYR A 143 6.80 10.46 21.88
C TYR A 143 6.90 9.15 21.10
N GLU A 144 7.38 9.19 19.87
CA GLU A 144 7.48 8.04 18.99
C GLU A 144 8.89 7.46 18.99
N VAL A 145 8.98 6.13 19.12
CA VAL A 145 10.22 5.35 19.04
C VAL A 145 10.10 4.35 17.91
N GLY A 146 10.98 4.46 16.93
CA GLY A 146 11.08 3.54 15.82
C GLY A 146 11.64 2.18 16.23
N ASN A 147 11.57 1.24 15.30
CA ASN A 147 12.13 -0.10 15.47
C ASN A 147 12.85 -0.51 14.19
N THR A 148 14.18 -0.53 14.24
CA THR A 148 15.03 -0.88 13.09
C THR A 148 14.92 -2.34 12.66
N GLU A 149 14.33 -3.22 13.49
CA GLU A 149 14.17 -4.66 13.23
C GLU A 149 12.85 -5.01 12.54
N LEU A 150 12.00 -4.02 12.24
CA LEU A 150 10.73 -4.25 11.55
C LEU A 150 10.94 -4.98 10.22
N LYS A 151 10.05 -5.94 9.97
CA LYS A 151 9.95 -6.68 8.71
C LYS A 151 8.92 -6.03 7.79
N PRO A 152 8.98 -6.27 6.48
CA PRO A 152 7.91 -5.86 5.59
C PRO A 152 6.56 -6.48 5.99
N GLU A 153 5.48 -5.73 5.76
CA GLU A 153 4.14 -6.29 5.79
C GLU A 153 3.86 -7.03 4.50
N TYR A 154 3.20 -8.16 4.61
CA TYR A 154 2.61 -8.89 3.48
C TYR A 154 1.12 -9.06 3.71
N SER A 155 0.34 -8.84 2.67
CA SER A 155 -1.10 -9.04 2.72
C SER A 155 -1.56 -10.04 1.67
N TRP A 156 -2.58 -10.85 2.03
CA TRP A 156 -3.37 -11.64 1.11
C TRP A 156 -4.79 -11.09 1.11
N GLN A 157 -5.25 -10.66 -0.05
CA GLN A 157 -6.57 -10.10 -0.21
C GLN A 157 -7.37 -10.90 -1.23
N LEU A 158 -8.58 -11.28 -0.82
CA LEU A 158 -9.59 -11.89 -1.66
C LEU A 158 -10.75 -10.90 -1.79
N ASP A 159 -11.12 -10.54 -3.02
CA ASP A 159 -12.25 -9.69 -3.34
C ASP A 159 -13.24 -10.45 -4.21
N ALA A 160 -14.52 -10.36 -3.88
CA ALA A 160 -15.63 -10.88 -4.68
C ALA A 160 -16.64 -9.76 -4.92
N GLY A 161 -17.14 -9.68 -6.15
CA GLY A 161 -18.10 -8.66 -6.53
C GLY A 161 -19.20 -9.22 -7.40
N TRP A 162 -20.37 -8.64 -7.28
CA TRP A 162 -21.51 -8.86 -8.12
C TRP A 162 -22.16 -7.53 -8.48
N ASP A 163 -22.46 -7.34 -9.77
CA ASP A 163 -23.09 -6.15 -10.30
C ASP A 163 -24.32 -6.55 -11.10
N TYR A 164 -25.39 -5.81 -10.90
CA TYR A 164 -26.61 -5.88 -11.69
C TYR A 164 -27.00 -4.49 -12.19
N THR A 165 -27.28 -4.37 -13.48
CA THR A 165 -27.72 -3.10 -14.07
C THR A 165 -28.88 -3.34 -15.02
N SER A 166 -29.98 -2.63 -14.81
CA SER A 166 -31.14 -2.58 -15.70
C SER A 166 -31.59 -1.14 -15.90
N THR A 167 -32.62 -0.94 -16.70
CA THR A 167 -33.19 0.40 -16.96
C THR A 167 -33.67 1.08 -15.66
N TYR A 168 -34.15 0.31 -14.72
CA TYR A 168 -34.81 0.85 -13.52
C TYR A 168 -34.03 0.63 -12.21
N ILE A 169 -33.09 -0.31 -12.18
CA ILE A 169 -32.37 -0.68 -10.98
C ILE A 169 -30.92 -0.97 -11.33
N SER A 170 -30.01 -0.41 -10.55
CA SER A 170 -28.60 -0.83 -10.46
C SER A 170 -28.30 -1.30 -9.04
N ALA A 171 -27.67 -2.44 -8.92
CA ALA A 171 -27.27 -3.00 -7.62
C ALA A 171 -25.83 -3.50 -7.68
N GLN A 172 -25.11 -3.31 -6.60
CA GLN A 172 -23.75 -3.76 -6.45
C GLN A 172 -23.56 -4.40 -5.10
N LEU A 173 -22.86 -5.52 -5.06
CA LEU A 173 -22.37 -6.18 -3.85
C LEU A 173 -20.87 -6.39 -3.98
N SER A 174 -20.12 -5.97 -2.97
CA SER A 174 -18.67 -6.20 -2.88
C SER A 174 -18.35 -6.80 -1.51
N LEU A 175 -17.57 -7.88 -1.50
CA LEU A 175 -17.08 -8.54 -0.30
C LEU A 175 -15.57 -8.60 -0.37
N PHE A 176 -14.90 -8.43 0.77
CA PHE A 176 -13.46 -8.58 0.85
C PHE A 176 -13.01 -9.30 2.13
N ALA A 177 -11.91 -9.99 2.01
CA ALA A 177 -11.16 -10.58 3.12
C ALA A 177 -9.68 -10.23 2.94
N ASN A 178 -9.06 -9.65 3.96
CA ASN A 178 -7.64 -9.31 3.96
C ASN A 178 -6.97 -9.87 5.21
N TYR A 179 -5.86 -10.58 5.00
CA TYR A 179 -4.98 -11.07 6.06
C TYR A 179 -3.61 -10.42 5.89
N ILE A 180 -3.09 -9.77 6.95
CA ILE A 180 -1.83 -9.05 6.94
C ILE A 180 -0.88 -9.67 7.94
N ASP A 181 0.26 -10.16 7.44
CA ASP A 181 1.40 -10.57 8.25
C ASP A 181 2.30 -9.36 8.57
N ASN A 182 2.81 -9.34 9.79
CA ASN A 182 3.72 -8.28 10.27
C ASN A 182 3.11 -6.87 10.18
N TYR A 183 1.80 -6.72 10.36
CA TYR A 183 1.14 -5.42 10.41
C TYR A 183 1.80 -4.51 11.43
N ILE A 184 2.22 -3.31 11.01
CA ILE A 184 2.96 -2.37 11.83
C ILE A 184 2.01 -1.38 12.47
N PHE A 185 2.12 -1.20 13.79
CA PHE A 185 1.32 -0.24 14.54
C PHE A 185 2.10 0.35 15.72
N ALA A 186 1.71 1.55 16.14
CA ALA A 186 2.28 2.20 17.31
C ALA A 186 1.61 1.65 18.58
N HIS A 187 2.42 1.05 19.47
CA HIS A 187 1.98 0.50 20.75
C HIS A 187 2.46 1.38 21.91
N LYS A 188 1.52 1.76 22.80
CA LYS A 188 1.83 2.55 23.98
C LYS A 188 2.60 1.72 25.00
N ILE A 189 3.77 2.19 25.42
CA ILE A 189 4.54 1.54 26.49
C ILE A 189 3.98 1.98 27.83
N ALA A 190 3.42 1.04 28.59
CA ALA A 190 2.81 1.32 29.88
C ALA A 190 3.82 1.96 30.87
N GLY A 191 3.40 3.08 31.49
CA GLY A 191 4.19 3.80 32.49
C GLY A 191 5.41 4.56 31.96
N LYS A 192 5.69 4.54 30.65
CA LYS A 192 6.82 5.28 30.08
C LYS A 192 6.36 6.63 29.54
N VAL A 193 7.00 7.70 30.02
CA VAL A 193 6.82 9.08 29.58
C VAL A 193 8.15 9.74 29.33
N VAL A 194 8.20 10.65 28.36
CA VAL A 194 9.32 11.55 28.07
C VAL A 194 8.71 12.94 27.96
N ASP A 195 9.25 13.92 28.69
CA ASP A 195 8.76 15.31 28.73
C ASP A 195 7.23 15.42 28.97
N ASN A 196 6.69 14.58 29.87
CA ASN A 196 5.26 14.43 30.17
C ASN A 196 4.38 13.89 29.04
N VAL A 197 4.99 13.38 27.98
CA VAL A 197 4.30 12.82 26.83
C VAL A 197 4.40 11.28 26.84
N PRO A 198 3.33 10.52 26.61
CA PRO A 198 3.38 9.06 26.60
C PRO A 198 4.22 8.53 25.43
N VAL A 199 5.01 7.47 25.72
CA VAL A 199 5.87 6.84 24.72
C VAL A 199 5.14 5.74 23.97
N TYR A 200 5.24 5.77 22.65
CA TYR A 200 4.77 4.75 21.73
C TYR A 200 5.95 4.17 20.94
N GLN A 201 5.97 2.86 20.80
CA GLN A 201 6.96 2.13 20.00
C GLN A 201 6.26 1.42 18.84
N PHE A 202 6.88 1.42 17.67
CA PHE A 202 6.39 0.65 16.54
C PHE A 202 6.70 -0.84 16.74
N VAL A 203 5.63 -1.64 16.66
CA VAL A 203 5.64 -3.10 16.83
C VAL A 203 4.88 -3.76 15.68
N GLN A 204 4.96 -5.08 15.60
CA GLN A 204 4.29 -5.85 14.56
C GLN A 204 3.39 -6.94 15.14
N GLY A 205 2.33 -7.24 14.43
CA GLY A 205 1.40 -8.32 14.73
C GLY A 205 0.68 -8.77 13.45
N ASN A 206 -0.22 -9.74 13.56
CA ASN A 206 -1.05 -10.15 12.45
C ASN A 206 -2.40 -9.45 12.52
N ALA A 207 -2.93 -9.04 11.37
CA ALA A 207 -4.24 -8.40 11.26
C ALA A 207 -5.15 -9.14 10.28
N ARG A 208 -6.45 -9.12 10.54
CA ARG A 208 -7.47 -9.65 9.64
C ARG A 208 -8.57 -8.62 9.50
N LEU A 209 -8.95 -8.33 8.26
CA LEU A 209 -10.03 -7.43 7.92
C LEU A 209 -11.02 -8.18 7.03
N LEU A 210 -12.29 -8.12 7.41
CA LEU A 210 -13.40 -8.66 6.66
C LEU A 210 -14.43 -7.56 6.48
N GLY A 211 -14.99 -7.42 5.31
CA GLY A 211 -16.02 -6.44 5.09
C GLY A 211 -16.81 -6.67 3.82
N GLY A 212 -17.87 -5.89 3.69
CA GLY A 212 -18.72 -5.90 2.52
C GLY A 212 -19.49 -4.60 2.41
N GLU A 213 -19.79 -4.26 1.17
CA GLU A 213 -20.58 -3.09 0.79
C GLU A 213 -21.68 -3.52 -0.16
N ALA A 214 -22.87 -2.99 0.02
CA ALA A 214 -23.98 -3.18 -0.89
C ALA A 214 -24.59 -1.82 -1.22
N SER A 215 -24.85 -1.58 -2.49
CA SER A 215 -25.55 -0.39 -2.96
C SER A 215 -26.68 -0.78 -3.92
N VAL A 216 -27.76 -0.04 -3.85
CA VAL A 216 -28.89 -0.16 -4.76
C VAL A 216 -29.28 1.25 -5.19
N ASP A 217 -29.41 1.47 -6.47
CA ASP A 217 -29.88 2.71 -7.05
C ASP A 217 -31.12 2.42 -7.91
N ILE A 218 -32.20 3.15 -7.61
CA ILE A 218 -33.50 2.96 -8.26
C ILE A 218 -33.80 4.18 -9.14
N HIS A 219 -34.03 3.95 -10.43
CA HIS A 219 -34.30 4.97 -11.44
C HIS A 219 -35.75 4.81 -11.94
N PRO A 220 -36.77 5.26 -11.20
CA PRO A 220 -38.17 5.06 -11.61
C PRO A 220 -38.53 5.84 -12.89
N ILE A 221 -37.82 6.91 -13.20
CA ILE A 221 -37.86 7.70 -14.42
C ILE A 221 -36.46 8.28 -14.69
N GLU A 222 -36.15 8.64 -15.98
CA GLU A 222 -34.81 9.10 -16.40
C GLU A 222 -34.19 10.25 -15.61
N ARG A 223 -34.95 11.01 -14.83
CA ARG A 223 -34.50 12.19 -14.08
C ARG A 223 -34.59 12.04 -12.56
N LEU A 224 -34.95 10.87 -12.05
CA LEU A 224 -35.17 10.64 -10.63
C LEU A 224 -34.38 9.40 -10.16
N HIS A 225 -33.46 9.61 -9.22
CA HIS A 225 -32.58 8.60 -8.62
C HIS A 225 -32.82 8.55 -7.11
N PHE A 226 -32.83 7.36 -6.54
CA PHE A 226 -32.95 7.10 -5.09
C PHE A 226 -31.90 6.13 -4.60
#